data_056f1b7e10968fa1db5b0306d45c3ffb
#
_entry.id   056f1b7e10968fa1db5b0306d45c3ffb
#
_cell.length_a   1.000
_cell.length_b   1.000
_cell.length_c   1.000
_cell.angle_alpha   90.00
_cell.angle_beta   90.00
_cell.angle_gamma   90.00
#
_symmetry.space_group_name_H-M   'P 1'
#
loop_
_entity.id
_entity.type
_entity.pdbx_description
1 polymer ?
#
loop_
_entity_poly.entity_id
_entity_poly.type
_entity_poly.pdbx_seq_one_letter_code
_entity_poly.pdbx_strand_id
1 'polypeptide(L)'
;MTLQQLHQVITIAESRSMNEASRKLFVSQPNLSAVVRELEEETGITIFIRSNRGIVLTPEGEEFIGYAKQVVEQYHLLESRYISSASKKKFSVSMQHYTFAVKAFVEVVKAVGMEEYEFAVHETQTNQEIENVRNMKSELGILFLSKFNEAVLQKLFKENDVIFEE
;
A
#
# COMPACT_ATOMS: atom_id res chain seq x y z
N MET A 1 6.77 -7.80 17.86
CA MET A 1 6.09 -7.10 16.74
C MET A 1 4.67 -7.63 16.56
N THR A 2 3.65 -6.76 16.46
CA THR A 2 2.23 -7.10 16.30
C THR A 2 1.61 -6.33 15.14
N LEU A 3 0.49 -6.82 14.58
CA LEU A 3 -0.26 -6.10 13.52
C LEU A 3 -0.69 -4.70 13.95
N GLN A 4 -1.09 -4.54 15.21
CA GLN A 4 -1.44 -3.24 15.75
C GLN A 4 -0.26 -2.27 15.74
N GLN A 5 0.94 -2.72 16.13
CA GLN A 5 2.15 -1.91 16.08
C GLN A 5 2.52 -1.55 14.63
N LEU A 6 2.39 -2.50 13.68
CA LEU A 6 2.59 -2.21 12.25
C LEU A 6 1.60 -1.16 11.74
N HIS A 7 0.32 -1.27 12.05
CA HIS A 7 -0.68 -0.26 11.70
C HIS A 7 -0.37 1.12 12.28
N GLN A 8 0.12 1.16 13.53
CA GLN A 8 0.49 2.41 14.19
C GLN A 8 1.68 3.09 13.53
N VAL A 9 2.75 2.37 13.19
CA VAL A 9 3.92 2.96 12.53
C VAL A 9 3.63 3.38 11.08
N ILE A 10 2.78 2.65 10.36
CA ILE A 10 2.28 3.06 9.04
C ILE A 10 1.53 4.39 9.16
N THR A 11 0.63 4.51 10.13
CA THR A 11 -0.13 5.75 10.36
C THR A 11 0.79 6.92 10.74
N ILE A 12 1.86 6.68 11.51
CA ILE A 12 2.88 7.68 11.81
C ILE A 12 3.58 8.14 10.53
N ALA A 13 4.01 7.20 9.68
CA ALA A 13 4.68 7.50 8.40
C ALA A 13 3.81 8.33 7.45
N GLU A 14 2.50 8.11 7.47
CA GLU A 14 1.51 8.83 6.65
C GLU A 14 1.03 10.14 7.28
N SER A 15 1.52 10.46 8.46
CA SER A 15 1.16 11.67 9.20
C SER A 15 2.30 12.70 9.18
N ARG A 16 1.95 13.98 9.24
CA ARG A 16 2.94 15.06 9.29
C ARG A 16 3.65 15.16 10.65
N SER A 17 3.04 14.57 11.69
CA SER A 17 3.58 14.62 13.05
C SER A 17 3.03 13.49 13.92
N MET A 18 3.76 13.18 15.01
CA MET A 18 3.33 12.22 16.02
C MET A 18 1.99 12.62 16.66
N ASN A 19 1.73 13.91 16.82
CA ASN A 19 0.45 14.42 17.36
C ASN A 19 -0.71 14.22 16.37
N GLU A 20 -0.46 14.31 15.08
CA GLU A 20 -1.48 14.00 14.07
C GLU A 20 -1.80 12.50 14.07
N ALA A 21 -0.79 11.65 14.06
CA ALA A 21 -0.94 10.20 14.15
C ALA A 21 -1.71 9.77 15.41
N SER A 22 -1.37 10.37 16.56
CA SER A 22 -2.05 10.07 17.83
C SER A 22 -3.54 10.39 17.80
N ARG A 23 -3.92 11.50 17.15
CA ARG A 23 -5.33 11.84 16.94
C ARG A 23 -6.04 10.89 16.01
N LYS A 24 -5.41 10.49 14.89
CA LYS A 24 -5.97 9.53 13.94
C LYS A 24 -6.20 8.16 14.58
N LEU A 25 -5.30 7.75 15.46
CA LEU A 25 -5.33 6.43 16.11
C LEU A 25 -6.09 6.43 17.45
N PHE A 26 -6.53 7.59 17.92
CA PHE A 26 -7.17 7.75 19.25
C PHE A 26 -6.33 7.23 20.42
N VAL A 27 -5.01 7.39 20.33
CA VAL A 27 -4.05 7.00 21.37
C VAL A 27 -3.20 8.19 21.81
N SER A 28 -2.58 8.10 22.98
CA SER A 28 -1.70 9.18 23.46
C SER A 28 -0.38 9.18 22.68
N GLN A 29 0.20 10.35 22.47
CA GLN A 29 1.51 10.49 21.81
C GLN A 29 2.64 9.77 22.54
N PRO A 30 2.71 9.73 23.91
CA PRO A 30 3.69 8.90 24.59
C PRO A 30 3.58 7.41 24.27
N ASN A 31 2.36 6.88 24.14
CA ASN A 31 2.15 5.47 23.75
C ASN A 31 2.68 5.19 22.35
N LEU A 32 2.42 6.07 21.38
CA LEU A 32 3.00 5.90 20.03
C LEU A 32 4.52 5.96 20.04
N SER A 33 5.10 6.87 20.84
CA SER A 33 6.56 6.93 20.97
C SER A 33 7.15 5.67 21.60
N ALA A 34 6.43 5.05 22.53
CA ALA A 34 6.85 3.76 23.12
C ALA A 34 6.79 2.64 22.07
N VAL A 35 5.73 2.57 21.27
CA VAL A 35 5.59 1.57 20.19
C VAL A 35 6.72 1.69 19.16
N VAL A 36 7.05 2.91 18.73
CA VAL A 36 8.18 3.12 17.80
C VAL A 36 9.49 2.60 18.42
N ARG A 37 9.78 2.98 19.66
CA ARG A 37 10.99 2.55 20.35
C ARG A 37 11.05 1.02 20.49
N GLU A 38 9.96 0.37 20.89
CA GLU A 38 9.87 -1.09 20.99
C GLU A 38 10.16 -1.78 19.66
N LEU A 39 9.61 -1.27 18.55
CA LEU A 39 9.88 -1.83 17.24
C LEU A 39 11.31 -1.59 16.78
N GLU A 40 11.88 -0.42 17.02
CA GLU A 40 13.26 -0.10 16.69
C GLU A 40 14.23 -0.95 17.51
N GLU A 41 13.94 -1.18 18.80
CA GLU A 41 14.72 -2.10 19.66
C GLU A 41 14.61 -3.56 19.19
N GLU A 42 13.42 -4.03 18.82
CA GLU A 42 13.19 -5.40 18.35
C GLU A 42 13.85 -5.68 17.00
N THR A 43 13.82 -4.70 16.09
CA THR A 43 14.33 -4.84 14.71
C THR A 43 15.79 -4.46 14.57
N GLY A 44 16.33 -3.70 15.51
CA GLY A 44 17.70 -3.18 15.48
C GLY A 44 17.93 -2.04 14.46
N ILE A 45 16.86 -1.47 13.90
CA ILE A 45 16.95 -0.35 12.95
C ILE A 45 16.33 0.90 13.56
N THR A 46 16.70 2.08 13.05
CA THR A 46 16.00 3.33 13.32
C THR A 46 14.98 3.56 12.22
N ILE A 47 13.69 3.59 12.55
CA ILE A 47 12.61 3.76 11.59
C ILE A 47 12.37 5.25 11.32
N PHE A 48 12.36 6.06 12.38
CA PHE A 48 12.06 7.49 12.29
C PHE A 48 13.16 8.35 12.87
N ILE A 49 13.40 9.49 12.23
CA ILE A 49 14.25 10.57 12.75
C ILE A 49 13.44 11.86 12.93
N ARG A 50 13.81 12.67 13.90
CA ARG A 50 13.25 14.00 14.08
C ARG A 50 13.99 14.98 13.19
N SER A 51 13.23 15.79 12.45
CA SER A 51 13.74 16.87 11.64
C SER A 51 13.03 18.19 11.97
N ASN A 52 13.53 19.31 11.44
CA ASN A 52 12.86 20.61 11.56
C ASN A 52 11.49 20.65 10.86
N ARG A 53 11.18 19.63 10.03
CA ARG A 53 9.91 19.47 9.33
C ARG A 53 8.96 18.47 10.01
N GLY A 54 9.34 17.94 11.16
CA GLY A 54 8.60 16.90 11.88
C GLY A 54 9.31 15.56 11.91
N ILE A 55 8.55 14.47 11.81
CA ILE A 55 9.06 13.09 11.73
C ILE A 55 9.29 12.72 10.28
N VAL A 56 10.45 12.11 10.00
CA VAL A 56 10.86 11.64 8.68
C VAL A 56 11.33 10.19 8.79
N LEU A 57 11.07 9.38 7.79
CA LEU A 57 11.60 8.02 7.70
C LEU A 57 13.10 8.04 7.40
N THR A 58 13.82 7.06 7.94
CA THR A 58 15.16 6.71 7.46
C THR A 58 15.05 5.84 6.20
N PRO A 59 16.13 5.60 5.43
CA PRO A 59 16.10 4.64 4.32
C PRO A 59 15.66 3.24 4.77
N GLU A 60 16.17 2.76 5.89
CA GLU A 60 15.77 1.48 6.49
C GLU A 60 14.30 1.52 6.97
N GLY A 61 13.85 2.68 7.46
CA GLY A 61 12.46 2.91 7.85
C GLY A 61 11.51 2.88 6.65
N GLU A 62 11.90 3.44 5.49
CA GLU A 62 11.10 3.37 4.26
C GLU A 62 10.91 1.93 3.80
N GLU A 63 12.00 1.14 3.82
CA GLU A 63 11.94 -0.28 3.50
C GLU A 63 11.04 -1.04 4.48
N PHE A 64 11.22 -0.82 5.79
CA PHE A 64 10.41 -1.44 6.83
C PHE A 64 8.92 -1.12 6.68
N ILE A 65 8.56 0.15 6.45
CA ILE A 65 7.17 0.57 6.24
C ILE A 65 6.59 -0.08 4.97
N GLY A 66 7.40 -0.27 3.92
CA GLY A 66 7.00 -1.00 2.72
C GLY A 66 6.55 -2.44 3.05
N TYR A 67 7.36 -3.19 3.77
CA TYR A 67 7.00 -4.55 4.21
C TYR A 67 5.84 -4.55 5.22
N ALA A 68 5.79 -3.60 6.14
CA ALA A 68 4.70 -3.48 7.10
C ALA A 68 3.35 -3.29 6.40
N LYS A 69 3.29 -2.48 5.34
CA LYS A 69 2.08 -2.29 4.53
C LYS A 69 1.63 -3.58 3.87
N GLN A 70 2.56 -4.35 3.31
CA GLN A 70 2.24 -5.65 2.70
C GLN A 70 1.64 -6.63 3.71
N VAL A 71 2.23 -6.74 4.90
CA VAL A 71 1.71 -7.62 5.97
C VAL A 71 0.31 -7.21 6.40
N VAL A 72 0.07 -5.92 6.62
CA VAL A 72 -1.26 -5.40 7.01
C VAL A 72 -2.29 -5.65 5.92
N GLU A 73 -1.93 -5.46 4.66
CA GLU A 73 -2.83 -5.70 3.53
C GLU A 73 -3.17 -7.19 3.38
N GLN A 74 -2.18 -8.10 3.53
CA GLN A 74 -2.43 -9.55 3.54
C GLN A 74 -3.35 -9.95 4.69
N TYR A 75 -3.21 -9.33 5.86
CA TYR A 75 -4.11 -9.55 6.98
C TYR A 75 -5.55 -9.12 6.65
N HIS A 76 -5.75 -7.96 6.04
CA HIS A 76 -7.07 -7.50 5.62
C HIS A 76 -7.70 -8.40 4.56
N LEU A 77 -6.91 -8.94 3.62
CA LEU A 77 -7.39 -9.94 2.67
C LEU A 77 -7.90 -11.20 3.38
N LEU A 78 -7.16 -11.66 4.40
CA LEU A 78 -7.56 -12.82 5.20
C LEU A 78 -8.84 -12.53 6.01
N GLU A 79 -8.93 -11.36 6.66
CA GLU A 79 -10.15 -10.93 7.36
C GLU A 79 -11.36 -10.87 6.41
N SER A 80 -11.19 -10.25 5.24
CA SER A 80 -12.27 -10.11 4.26
C SER A 80 -12.77 -11.45 3.76
N ARG A 81 -11.87 -12.43 3.64
CA ARG A 81 -12.19 -13.76 3.11
C ARG A 81 -12.87 -14.68 4.11
N TYR A 82 -12.51 -14.59 5.40
CA TYR A 82 -12.89 -15.59 6.40
C TYR A 82 -13.71 -15.06 7.57
N ILE A 83 -13.62 -13.76 7.86
CA ILE A 83 -14.29 -13.15 9.02
C ILE A 83 -15.48 -12.30 8.58
N SER A 84 -15.35 -11.54 7.51
CA SER A 84 -16.42 -10.68 7.00
C SER A 84 -17.34 -11.45 6.07
N SER A 85 -18.30 -12.15 6.62
CA SER A 85 -19.33 -12.90 5.84
C SER A 85 -20.23 -12.03 4.95
N ALA A 86 -20.04 -10.72 4.92
CA ALA A 86 -20.80 -9.74 4.12
C ALA A 86 -19.88 -8.82 3.27
N SER A 87 -18.57 -9.00 3.29
CA SER A 87 -17.67 -8.17 2.50
C SER A 87 -17.61 -8.68 1.06
N LYS A 88 -17.97 -7.81 0.12
CA LYS A 88 -17.76 -8.08 -1.31
C LYS A 88 -16.26 -8.28 -1.58
N LYS A 89 -15.96 -9.20 -2.50
CA LYS A 89 -14.58 -9.35 -3.00
C LYS A 89 -14.15 -8.04 -3.65
N LYS A 90 -12.96 -7.57 -3.33
CA LYS A 90 -12.41 -6.38 -3.99
C LYS A 90 -11.78 -6.78 -5.30
N PHE A 91 -11.96 -5.95 -6.32
CA PHE A 91 -11.23 -6.01 -7.57
C PHE A 91 -10.88 -4.59 -7.98
N SER A 92 -9.62 -4.25 -7.92
CA SER A 92 -9.12 -2.92 -8.20
C SER A 92 -8.01 -2.93 -9.25
N VAL A 93 -7.98 -1.91 -10.08
CA VAL A 93 -7.01 -1.74 -11.14
C VAL A 93 -6.35 -0.38 -11.00
N SER A 94 -5.02 -0.35 -11.01
CA SER A 94 -4.24 0.88 -11.12
C SER A 94 -3.83 1.10 -12.57
N MET A 95 -4.00 2.31 -13.07
CA MET A 95 -3.65 2.66 -14.44
C MET A 95 -3.39 4.16 -14.59
N GLN A 96 -2.70 4.55 -15.65
CA GLN A 96 -2.72 5.93 -16.10
C GLN A 96 -4.03 6.22 -16.84
N HIS A 97 -4.19 7.45 -17.32
CA HIS A 97 -5.39 7.85 -18.05
C HIS A 97 -5.48 7.16 -19.43
N TYR A 98 -5.90 5.90 -19.44
CA TYR A 98 -6.13 5.13 -20.67
C TYR A 98 -7.62 4.90 -20.91
N THR A 99 -8.19 5.63 -21.85
CA THR A 99 -9.62 5.52 -22.19
C THR A 99 -10.04 4.09 -22.57
N PHE A 100 -9.17 3.33 -23.25
CA PHE A 100 -9.45 1.94 -23.61
C PHE A 100 -9.52 1.04 -22.37
N ALA A 101 -8.62 1.24 -21.41
CA ALA A 101 -8.57 0.45 -20.18
C ALA A 101 -9.79 0.72 -19.30
N VAL A 102 -10.21 1.98 -19.18
CA VAL A 102 -11.45 2.35 -18.49
C VAL A 102 -12.67 1.69 -19.13
N LYS A 103 -12.76 1.67 -20.47
CA LYS A 103 -13.84 0.99 -21.18
C LYS A 103 -13.84 -0.51 -20.91
N ALA A 104 -12.68 -1.16 -21.00
CA ALA A 104 -12.54 -2.59 -20.70
C ALA A 104 -12.95 -2.91 -19.25
N PHE A 105 -12.52 -2.09 -18.30
CA PHE A 105 -12.91 -2.24 -16.89
C PHE A 105 -14.42 -2.13 -16.70
N VAL A 106 -15.08 -1.17 -17.35
CA VAL A 106 -16.54 -1.02 -17.30
C VAL A 106 -17.25 -2.26 -17.87
N GLU A 107 -16.73 -2.86 -18.95
CA GLU A 107 -17.30 -4.09 -19.50
C GLU A 107 -17.12 -5.29 -18.52
N VAL A 108 -15.99 -5.38 -17.82
CA VAL A 108 -15.80 -6.38 -16.77
C VAL A 108 -16.82 -6.19 -15.66
N VAL A 109 -17.02 -4.97 -15.17
CA VAL A 109 -18.01 -4.66 -14.12
C VAL A 109 -19.42 -5.05 -14.55
N LYS A 110 -19.80 -4.78 -15.80
CA LYS A 110 -21.11 -5.16 -16.36
C LYS A 110 -21.27 -6.68 -16.48
N ALA A 111 -20.21 -7.38 -16.88
CA ALA A 111 -20.24 -8.83 -17.07
C ALA A 111 -20.30 -9.60 -15.75
N VAL A 112 -19.56 -9.13 -14.73
CA VAL A 112 -19.45 -9.79 -13.41
C VAL A 112 -20.58 -9.37 -12.47
N GLY A 113 -21.01 -8.12 -12.56
CA GLY A 113 -22.01 -7.53 -11.66
C GLY A 113 -21.41 -7.06 -10.34
N MET A 114 -22.17 -6.24 -9.60
CA MET A 114 -21.74 -5.61 -8.35
C MET A 114 -22.24 -6.34 -7.10
N GLU A 115 -22.83 -7.52 -7.23
CA GLU A 115 -23.40 -8.22 -6.08
C GLU A 115 -22.31 -8.81 -5.19
N GLU A 116 -21.33 -9.48 -5.79
CA GLU A 116 -20.23 -10.15 -5.09
C GLU A 116 -18.93 -9.35 -5.01
N TYR A 117 -18.79 -8.32 -5.85
CA TYR A 117 -17.55 -7.55 -6.00
C TYR A 117 -17.73 -6.05 -5.69
N GLU A 118 -16.70 -5.49 -5.07
CA GLU A 118 -16.45 -4.06 -4.99
C GLU A 118 -15.34 -3.73 -6.00
N PHE A 119 -15.67 -2.88 -6.98
CA PHE A 119 -14.76 -2.51 -8.06
C PHE A 119 -14.17 -1.13 -7.82
N ALA A 120 -12.86 -0.97 -8.02
CA ALA A 120 -12.18 0.31 -7.94
C ALA A 120 -11.19 0.51 -9.09
N VAL A 121 -11.07 1.74 -9.57
CA VAL A 121 -10.01 2.17 -10.48
C VAL A 121 -9.20 3.26 -9.81
N HIS A 122 -7.89 3.09 -9.79
CA HIS A 122 -6.93 4.08 -9.30
C HIS A 122 -6.18 4.68 -10.48
N GLU A 123 -6.55 5.90 -10.86
CA GLU A 123 -5.82 6.65 -11.86
C GLU A 123 -4.60 7.30 -11.20
N THR A 124 -3.39 6.91 -11.64
CA THR A 124 -2.15 7.29 -10.97
C THR A 124 -0.95 7.25 -11.92
N GLN A 125 0.25 7.52 -11.42
CA GLN A 125 1.48 7.47 -12.19
C GLN A 125 2.15 6.09 -12.09
N THR A 126 3.02 5.76 -13.06
CA THR A 126 3.69 4.46 -13.21
C THR A 126 4.30 3.91 -11.92
N ASN A 127 5.05 4.72 -11.17
CA ASN A 127 5.67 4.25 -9.92
C ASN A 127 4.61 3.89 -8.87
N GLN A 128 3.55 4.70 -8.77
CA GLN A 128 2.46 4.46 -7.84
C GLN A 128 1.60 3.26 -8.26
N GLU A 129 1.48 2.97 -9.58
CA GLU A 129 0.83 1.76 -10.06
C GLU A 129 1.56 0.51 -9.60
N ILE A 130 2.90 0.48 -9.78
CA ILE A 130 3.75 -0.62 -9.34
C ILE A 130 3.64 -0.80 -7.81
N GLU A 131 3.71 0.28 -7.05
CA GLU A 131 3.53 0.24 -5.59
C GLU A 131 2.13 -0.24 -5.19
N ASN A 132 1.08 0.18 -5.88
CA ASN A 132 -0.28 -0.26 -5.59
C ASN A 132 -0.46 -1.76 -5.82
N VAL A 133 0.14 -2.31 -6.88
CA VAL A 133 0.13 -3.76 -7.14
C VAL A 133 1.01 -4.50 -6.12
N ARG A 134 2.23 -4.03 -5.89
CA ARG A 134 3.13 -4.61 -4.89
C ARG A 134 2.50 -4.70 -3.50
N ASN A 135 1.79 -3.64 -3.09
CA ASN A 135 1.16 -3.53 -1.77
C ASN A 135 -0.26 -4.10 -1.76
N MET A 136 -0.68 -4.83 -2.80
CA MET A 136 -2.01 -5.45 -2.92
C MET A 136 -3.17 -4.45 -2.77
N LYS A 137 -2.93 -3.17 -3.05
CA LYS A 137 -3.96 -2.13 -3.13
C LYS A 137 -4.74 -2.22 -4.43
N SER A 138 -4.11 -2.76 -5.48
CA SER A 138 -4.72 -3.11 -6.74
C SER A 138 -4.28 -4.51 -7.16
N GLU A 139 -5.22 -5.30 -7.67
CA GLU A 139 -4.96 -6.65 -8.17
C GLU A 139 -4.23 -6.63 -9.50
N LEU A 140 -4.40 -5.54 -10.27
CA LEU A 140 -3.77 -5.34 -11.57
C LEU A 140 -3.24 -3.91 -11.72
N GLY A 141 -2.14 -3.78 -12.48
CA GLY A 141 -1.63 -2.52 -13.01
C GLY A 141 -1.65 -2.55 -14.54
N ILE A 142 -2.08 -1.47 -15.20
CA ILE A 142 -2.05 -1.34 -16.66
C ILE A 142 -1.07 -0.25 -17.04
N LEU A 143 0.06 -0.66 -17.59
CA LEU A 143 1.19 0.20 -17.95
C LEU A 143 1.37 0.26 -19.47
N PHE A 144 1.86 1.39 -19.96
CA PHE A 144 2.30 1.50 -21.34
C PHE A 144 3.75 1.06 -21.47
N LEU A 145 3.99 -0.01 -22.23
CA LEU A 145 5.32 -0.48 -22.58
C LEU A 145 5.78 0.09 -23.92
N SER A 146 7.00 0.57 -24.00
CA SER A 146 7.64 1.04 -25.20
C SER A 146 9.13 0.67 -25.18
N LYS A 147 9.78 0.68 -26.32
CA LYS A 147 11.24 0.45 -26.43
C LYS A 147 12.07 1.42 -25.58
N PHE A 148 11.53 2.59 -25.21
CA PHE A 148 12.24 3.60 -24.42
C PHE A 148 12.16 3.33 -22.91
N ASN A 149 11.06 2.74 -22.43
CA ASN A 149 10.84 2.53 -20.98
C ASN A 149 10.95 1.06 -20.55
N GLU A 150 11.01 0.13 -21.50
CA GLU A 150 11.03 -1.32 -21.24
C GLU A 150 12.12 -1.72 -20.26
N ALA A 151 13.38 -1.33 -20.50
CA ALA A 151 14.49 -1.70 -19.63
C ALA A 151 14.33 -1.16 -18.19
N VAL A 152 13.78 0.05 -18.05
CA VAL A 152 13.53 0.68 -16.75
C VAL A 152 12.38 -0.03 -16.05
N LEU A 153 11.29 -0.32 -16.75
CA LEU A 153 10.12 -0.99 -16.17
C LEU A 153 10.45 -2.42 -15.77
N GLN A 154 11.17 -3.19 -16.59
CA GLN A 154 11.59 -4.55 -16.24
C GLN A 154 12.46 -4.59 -14.98
N LYS A 155 13.35 -3.60 -14.81
CA LYS A 155 14.12 -3.46 -13.58
C LYS A 155 13.21 -3.18 -12.38
N LEU A 156 12.27 -2.25 -12.51
CA LEU A 156 11.31 -1.91 -11.45
C LEU A 156 10.42 -3.09 -11.07
N PHE A 157 9.93 -3.87 -12.04
CA PHE A 157 9.13 -5.07 -11.78
C PHE A 157 9.92 -6.10 -10.97
N LYS A 158 11.19 -6.33 -11.34
CA LYS A 158 12.08 -7.25 -10.63
C LYS A 158 12.40 -6.78 -9.22
N GLU A 159 12.64 -5.48 -9.02
CA GLU A 159 12.93 -4.88 -7.71
C GLU A 159 11.70 -4.89 -6.78
N ASN A 160 10.50 -4.94 -7.35
CA ASN A 160 9.24 -4.91 -6.61
C ASN A 160 8.50 -6.25 -6.58
N ASP A 161 9.09 -7.35 -7.09
CA ASP A 161 8.49 -8.68 -7.17
C ASP A 161 7.10 -8.69 -7.86
N VAL A 162 6.93 -7.83 -8.88
CA VAL A 162 5.71 -7.74 -9.67
C VAL A 162 5.88 -8.54 -10.96
N ILE A 163 4.90 -9.39 -11.25
CA ILE A 163 4.85 -10.16 -12.50
C ILE A 163 4.31 -9.26 -13.61
N PHE A 164 4.98 -9.25 -14.75
CA PHE A 164 4.54 -8.55 -15.95
C PHE A 164 4.13 -9.57 -17.01
N GLU A 165 2.95 -9.34 -17.61
CA GLU A 165 2.41 -10.08 -18.75
C GLU A 165 2.11 -9.09 -19.88
N GLU A 166 2.55 -9.41 -21.12
CA GLU A 166 2.37 -8.60 -22.31
C GLU A 166 1.17 -9.06 -23.15
#